data_9b67690f92a9592f01a73a45c84c4c8d
#
_entry.id   9b67690f92a9592f01a73a45c84c4c8d
#
_cell.length_a   1.000
_cell.length_b   1.000
_cell.length_c   1.000
_cell.angle_alpha   90.00
_cell.angle_beta   90.00
_cell.angle_gamma   90.00
#
_symmetry.space_group_name_H-M   'P 1'
#
loop_
_entity.id
_entity.type
_entity.pdbx_description
1 polymer ?
#
loop_
_entity_poly.entity_id
_entity_poly.type
_entity_poly.pdbx_seq_one_letter_code
_entity_poly.pdbx_strand_id
1 'polypeptide(L)'
;MALKPLVFALAAVMAIAAQAGGRDDDRGHGHGNGHGHGNGHDSGPSVETLLSLTAGAGAAVLDVQNSSGNKAYNQGTKNDAKGDNSLNGSNGNMGANVAAGDGNQQDNAAALATADESFIFGTAAAVSSATQYNTGNTANNYSSGNTSTLNNAGNNGSGNIGINVASGSFNQQKNNLAIAVSGGRVATAAAAANQSSTALTVNNYGTQTYKTDELKGTFTAAGAFVAAGKAVSKEDDHHGNGHGYGNDKGGRGGHDDVTKSDFVAVGVFGLAGVTTQQQLTADGWKNPVTNTATMSGSMNGFSGNGGANVSSGVGNQQSNSLSIAAGCSACL
;
A
#
# COMPACT_ATOMS: atom_id res chain seq x y z
N MET A 1 3.47 -23.29 -3.65
CA MET A 1 4.86 -23.75 -3.93
C MET A 1 5.96 -22.87 -3.34
N ALA A 2 5.68 -22.04 -2.33
CA ALA A 2 6.60 -21.03 -1.81
C ALA A 2 7.42 -21.43 -0.57
N LEU A 3 7.28 -22.66 -0.09
CA LEU A 3 8.03 -23.15 1.09
C LEU A 3 9.47 -23.58 0.80
N LYS A 4 9.85 -23.72 -0.47
CA LYS A 4 11.15 -24.31 -0.84
C LYS A 4 12.38 -23.47 -0.43
N PRO A 5 12.43 -22.14 -0.60
CA PRO A 5 13.63 -21.38 -0.22
C PRO A 5 13.81 -21.29 1.30
N LEU A 6 12.70 -21.22 2.05
CA LEU A 6 12.75 -21.18 3.53
C LEU A 6 13.30 -22.50 4.10
N VAL A 7 12.88 -23.63 3.52
CA VAL A 7 13.34 -24.95 3.92
C VAL A 7 14.84 -25.15 3.61
N PHE A 8 15.33 -24.61 2.50
CA PHE A 8 16.75 -24.69 2.17
C PHE A 8 17.62 -23.83 3.09
N ALA A 9 17.18 -22.61 3.43
CA ALA A 9 17.90 -21.75 4.36
C ALA A 9 17.96 -22.36 5.78
N LEU A 10 16.84 -22.89 6.25
CA LEU A 10 16.76 -23.55 7.56
C LEU A 10 17.56 -24.87 7.57
N ALA A 11 17.54 -25.62 6.47
CA ALA A 11 18.32 -26.84 6.33
C ALA A 11 19.84 -26.57 6.30
N ALA A 12 20.28 -25.47 5.70
CA ALA A 12 21.69 -25.07 5.71
C ALA A 12 22.17 -24.70 7.13
N VAL A 13 21.38 -23.99 7.91
CA VAL A 13 21.69 -23.67 9.30
C VAL A 13 21.70 -24.93 10.18
N MET A 14 20.74 -25.82 9.98
CA MET A 14 20.69 -27.10 10.72
C MET A 14 21.77 -28.09 10.31
N ALA A 15 22.19 -28.10 9.05
CA ALA A 15 23.28 -28.97 8.59
C ALA A 15 24.64 -28.61 9.22
N ILE A 16 24.86 -27.31 9.47
CA ILE A 16 26.07 -26.84 10.16
C ILE A 16 26.02 -27.25 11.64
N ALA A 17 24.87 -27.20 12.29
CA ALA A 17 24.68 -27.66 13.65
C ALA A 17 24.81 -29.21 13.77
N ALA A 18 24.43 -29.97 12.76
CA ALA A 18 24.49 -31.42 12.74
C ALA A 18 25.91 -31.98 12.48
N GLN A 19 26.76 -31.22 11.79
CA GLN A 19 28.18 -31.62 11.62
C GLN A 19 29.00 -31.52 12.90
N ALA A 20 28.53 -30.74 13.90
CA ALA A 20 29.17 -30.68 15.22
C ALA A 20 28.82 -31.88 16.14
N GLY A 21 27.96 -32.78 15.72
CA GLY A 21 27.42 -33.89 16.53
C GLY A 21 27.61 -35.28 15.92
N GLY A 22 28.70 -35.53 15.25
CA GLY A 22 29.03 -36.88 14.78
C GLY A 22 29.26 -37.84 15.96
N ARG A 23 28.27 -38.67 16.28
CA ARG A 23 28.41 -39.80 17.20
C ARG A 23 29.08 -40.94 16.45
N ASP A 24 30.26 -41.28 16.85
CA ASP A 24 30.83 -42.60 16.61
C ASP A 24 30.31 -43.54 17.70
N ASP A 25 29.26 -44.28 17.40
CA ASP A 25 28.82 -45.45 18.18
C ASP A 25 29.67 -46.64 17.78
N ASP A 26 30.87 -46.74 18.37
CA ASP A 26 31.67 -47.95 18.27
C ASP A 26 31.37 -48.85 19.47
N ARG A 27 30.41 -49.80 19.30
CA ARG A 27 30.16 -50.90 20.20
C ARG A 27 31.03 -52.07 19.77
N GLY A 28 32.25 -52.11 20.29
CA GLY A 28 33.12 -53.29 20.23
C GLY A 28 33.15 -54.02 21.57
N HIS A 29 32.42 -55.15 21.64
CA HIS A 29 32.61 -56.12 22.73
C HIS A 29 33.88 -56.94 22.45
N GLY A 30 34.88 -56.85 23.32
CA GLY A 30 36.03 -57.70 23.32
C GLY A 30 36.51 -58.01 24.73
N HIS A 31 36.24 -59.21 25.20
CA HIS A 31 36.87 -59.77 26.41
C HIS A 31 38.32 -60.14 26.11
N GLY A 32 39.26 -59.61 26.89
CA GLY A 32 40.67 -60.03 26.84
C GLY A 32 41.41 -59.65 28.13
N ASN A 33 41.71 -60.69 28.99
CA ASN A 33 42.60 -60.59 30.12
C ASN A 33 44.03 -60.45 29.63
N GLY A 34 44.76 -59.41 30.07
CA GLY A 34 46.16 -59.26 29.83
C GLY A 34 46.74 -58.19 30.72
N HIS A 35 47.56 -58.64 31.74
CA HIS A 35 48.43 -57.80 32.56
C HIS A 35 49.56 -57.24 31.71
N GLY A 36 49.73 -55.94 31.65
CA GLY A 36 50.89 -55.30 31.07
C GLY A 36 51.12 -53.90 31.66
N HIS A 37 52.18 -53.75 32.44
CA HIS A 37 52.66 -52.44 32.85
C HIS A 37 53.23 -51.71 31.63
N GLY A 38 52.72 -50.52 31.35
CA GLY A 38 53.21 -49.63 30.31
C GLY A 38 52.99 -48.17 30.70
N ASN A 39 54.10 -47.48 30.89
CA ASN A 39 54.20 -46.05 31.15
C ASN A 39 53.66 -45.21 29.95
N GLY A 40 53.16 -44.05 30.27
CA GLY A 40 53.13 -42.92 29.35
C GLY A 40 51.81 -42.84 28.58
N HIS A 41 50.81 -42.31 29.21
CA HIS A 41 49.63 -41.80 28.51
C HIS A 41 49.86 -40.33 28.22
N ASP A 42 50.33 -40.02 27.01
CA ASP A 42 49.90 -38.81 26.33
C ASP A 42 48.45 -39.02 25.93
N SER A 43 47.54 -38.79 26.86
CA SER A 43 46.17 -38.69 26.57
C SER A 43 45.99 -37.37 25.81
N GLY A 44 45.96 -37.44 24.52
CA GLY A 44 45.47 -36.32 23.71
C GLY A 44 44.14 -35.78 24.28
N PRO A 45 43.80 -34.58 24.04
CA PRO A 45 42.59 -33.99 24.59
C PRO A 45 41.39 -34.91 24.34
N SER A 46 40.56 -35.12 25.38
CA SER A 46 39.36 -35.95 25.27
C SER A 46 38.45 -35.42 24.15
N VAL A 47 37.68 -36.33 23.55
CA VAL A 47 36.67 -35.95 22.51
C VAL A 47 35.75 -34.84 23.04
N GLU A 48 35.41 -34.85 24.32
CA GLU A 48 34.66 -33.77 24.97
C GLU A 48 35.41 -32.43 24.97
N THR A 49 36.72 -32.46 25.21
CA THR A 49 37.55 -31.27 25.13
C THR A 49 37.69 -30.77 23.68
N LEU A 50 37.77 -31.67 22.70
CA LEU A 50 37.76 -31.31 21.28
C LEU A 50 36.42 -30.74 20.81
N LEU A 51 35.32 -31.27 21.31
CA LEU A 51 33.96 -30.72 21.04
C LEU A 51 33.74 -29.37 21.73
N SER A 52 34.29 -29.13 22.90
CA SER A 52 34.26 -27.84 23.59
C SER A 52 35.14 -26.78 22.93
N LEU A 53 36.06 -27.19 22.06
CA LEU A 53 36.97 -26.32 21.32
C LEU A 53 36.39 -25.88 19.94
N THR A 54 35.25 -26.40 19.51
CA THR A 54 34.59 -25.94 18.28
C THR A 54 33.72 -24.73 18.57
N ALA A 55 34.21 -23.55 18.23
CA ALA A 55 33.39 -22.32 18.28
C ALA A 55 32.52 -22.23 17.03
N GLY A 56 31.20 -22.21 17.22
CA GLY A 56 30.22 -21.98 16.15
C GLY A 56 29.45 -20.72 16.41
N ALA A 57 29.32 -19.86 15.39
CA ALA A 57 28.45 -18.69 15.42
C ALA A 57 27.39 -18.80 14.33
N GLY A 58 26.13 -18.63 14.71
CA GLY A 58 25.00 -18.64 13.78
C GLY A 58 24.13 -17.40 13.94
N ALA A 59 23.77 -16.78 12.83
CA ALA A 59 22.79 -15.69 12.79
C ALA A 59 21.80 -15.93 11.66
N ALA A 60 20.50 -15.87 11.97
CA ALA A 60 19.45 -16.02 10.98
C ALA A 60 18.38 -14.96 11.18
N VAL A 61 18.02 -14.25 10.10
CA VAL A 61 16.87 -13.36 10.03
C VAL A 61 15.99 -13.86 8.91
N LEU A 62 14.77 -14.29 9.26
CA LEU A 62 13.78 -14.83 8.33
C LEU A 62 12.50 -14.04 8.50
N ASP A 63 12.12 -13.29 7.47
CA ASP A 63 10.88 -12.51 7.45
C ASP A 63 9.96 -12.95 6.33
N VAL A 64 8.65 -13.00 6.61
CA VAL A 64 7.61 -13.29 5.63
C VAL A 64 6.48 -12.29 5.77
N GLN A 65 6.29 -11.49 4.74
CA GLN A 65 5.20 -10.52 4.66
C GLN A 65 4.20 -10.96 3.59
N ASN A 66 2.92 -10.96 3.94
CA ASN A 66 1.85 -11.36 3.02
C ASN A 66 0.76 -10.30 2.98
N SER A 67 0.45 -9.85 1.77
CA SER A 67 -0.68 -8.98 1.46
C SER A 67 -1.57 -9.68 0.45
N SER A 68 -2.79 -10.06 0.84
CA SER A 68 -3.65 -10.88 0.00
C SER A 68 -5.11 -10.44 0.02
N GLY A 69 -5.72 -10.37 -1.17
CA GLY A 69 -7.15 -10.11 -1.34
C GLY A 69 -7.63 -8.71 -0.90
N ASN A 70 -6.71 -7.77 -0.69
CA ASN A 70 -7.05 -6.43 -0.23
C ASN A 70 -7.54 -5.56 -1.38
N LYS A 71 -8.40 -4.60 -1.04
CA LYS A 71 -8.88 -3.58 -1.97
C LYS A 71 -8.59 -2.20 -1.40
N ALA A 72 -7.73 -1.45 -2.09
CA ALA A 72 -7.49 -0.05 -1.83
C ALA A 72 -8.36 0.80 -2.74
N TYR A 73 -8.99 1.82 -2.18
CA TYR A 73 -9.84 2.76 -2.90
C TYR A 73 -9.41 4.18 -2.57
N ASN A 74 -8.70 4.79 -3.50
CA ASN A 74 -8.08 6.10 -3.32
C ASN A 74 -8.79 7.14 -4.19
N GLN A 75 -9.41 8.14 -3.57
CA GLN A 75 -10.09 9.21 -4.30
C GLN A 75 -9.57 10.58 -3.84
N GLY A 76 -8.87 11.28 -4.72
CA GLY A 76 -8.20 12.53 -4.38
C GLY A 76 -7.12 12.39 -3.31
N THR A 77 -6.69 11.17 -3.03
CA THR A 77 -5.76 10.83 -1.96
C THR A 77 -4.35 11.32 -2.32
N LYS A 78 -3.67 11.87 -1.35
CA LYS A 78 -2.25 12.22 -1.46
C LYS A 78 -1.46 11.35 -0.49
N ASN A 79 -0.61 10.50 -1.03
CA ASN A 79 0.33 9.68 -0.28
C ASN A 79 1.72 10.31 -0.39
N ASP A 80 2.25 10.80 0.72
CA ASP A 80 3.55 11.49 0.75
C ASP A 80 4.46 10.81 1.78
N ALA A 81 5.47 10.11 1.30
CA ALA A 81 6.48 9.42 2.10
C ALA A 81 7.81 10.16 1.99
N LYS A 82 8.34 10.64 3.12
CA LYS A 82 9.55 11.46 3.17
C LYS A 82 10.58 10.92 4.15
N GLY A 83 11.80 10.71 3.67
CA GLY A 83 12.98 10.46 4.48
C GLY A 83 13.96 11.62 4.35
N ASP A 84 13.71 12.72 5.05
CA ASP A 84 14.56 13.90 4.98
C ASP A 84 15.57 13.92 6.13
N ASN A 85 16.84 14.24 5.83
CA ASN A 85 17.94 14.38 6.78
C ASN A 85 18.12 13.19 7.75
N SER A 86 17.67 12.00 7.32
CA SER A 86 17.64 10.81 8.15
C SER A 86 18.97 10.05 8.08
N LEU A 87 19.39 9.41 9.19
CA LEU A 87 20.56 8.54 9.26
C LEU A 87 21.89 9.18 8.86
N ASN A 88 22.02 10.51 8.93
CA ASN A 88 23.28 11.19 8.66
C ASN A 88 24.28 10.98 9.81
N GLY A 89 25.54 10.67 9.47
CA GLY A 89 26.59 10.38 10.44
C GLY A 89 26.37 9.12 11.27
N SER A 90 25.40 8.28 10.86
CA SER A 90 25.07 7.05 11.59
C SER A 90 26.10 5.96 11.35
N ASN A 91 26.42 5.21 12.42
CA ASN A 91 27.40 4.13 12.37
C ASN A 91 26.78 2.81 12.84
N GLY A 92 27.16 1.71 12.22
CA GLY A 92 26.67 0.37 12.57
C GLY A 92 25.55 -0.11 11.66
N ASN A 93 24.64 -0.93 12.20
CA ASN A 93 23.52 -1.50 11.44
C ASN A 93 22.27 -0.65 11.65
N MET A 94 21.84 0.06 10.62
CA MET A 94 20.73 0.99 10.65
C MET A 94 19.70 0.67 9.57
N GLY A 95 18.41 0.76 9.91
CA GLY A 95 17.32 0.57 8.99
C GLY A 95 16.27 1.68 9.13
N ALA A 96 15.78 2.21 8.02
CA ALA A 96 14.65 3.14 8.00
C ALA A 96 13.61 2.69 6.98
N ASN A 97 12.36 2.58 7.41
CA ASN A 97 11.23 2.26 6.56
C ASN A 97 10.19 3.37 6.67
N VAL A 98 9.89 4.03 5.55
CA VAL A 98 8.91 5.10 5.46
C VAL A 98 7.89 4.74 4.39
N ALA A 99 6.64 4.60 4.78
CA ALA A 99 5.57 4.25 3.86
C ALA A 99 4.37 5.18 3.99
N ALA A 100 3.76 5.51 2.86
CA ALA A 100 2.48 6.21 2.80
C ALA A 100 1.55 5.51 1.81
N GLY A 101 0.29 5.27 2.20
CA GLY A 101 -0.69 4.53 1.40
C GLY A 101 -0.89 3.10 1.88
N ASP A 102 -1.52 2.26 1.05
CA ASP A 102 -2.12 1.02 1.48
C ASP A 102 -1.23 -0.21 1.17
N GLY A 103 -1.13 -1.13 2.13
CA GLY A 103 -0.57 -2.46 1.92
C GLY A 103 0.90 -2.51 1.50
N ASN A 104 1.68 -1.46 1.78
CA ASN A 104 3.11 -1.45 1.50
C ASN A 104 3.84 -2.41 2.45
N GLN A 105 4.79 -3.17 1.90
CA GLN A 105 5.63 -4.11 2.63
C GLN A 105 7.08 -3.62 2.56
N GLN A 106 7.69 -3.39 3.72
CA GLN A 106 9.06 -2.91 3.81
C GLN A 106 9.83 -3.71 4.85
N ASP A 107 11.08 -4.04 4.53
CA ASP A 107 11.96 -4.78 5.42
C ASP A 107 13.41 -4.31 5.31
N ASN A 108 14.09 -4.26 6.47
CA ASN A 108 15.53 -4.09 6.58
C ASN A 108 16.03 -5.20 7.50
N ALA A 109 16.73 -6.18 6.95
CA ALA A 109 17.17 -7.35 7.66
C ALA A 109 18.70 -7.46 7.65
N ALA A 110 19.30 -7.76 8.80
CA ALA A 110 20.73 -8.01 8.89
C ALA A 110 21.04 -9.19 9.80
N ALA A 111 21.76 -10.16 9.29
CA ALA A 111 22.27 -11.30 10.02
C ALA A 111 23.81 -11.22 10.06
N LEU A 112 24.38 -11.15 11.26
CA LEU A 112 25.82 -11.08 11.48
C LEU A 112 26.24 -12.22 12.37
N ALA A 113 27.20 -13.02 11.91
CA ALA A 113 27.80 -14.13 12.66
C ALA A 113 29.32 -13.98 12.67
N THR A 114 29.89 -13.98 13.86
CA THR A 114 31.37 -13.93 14.03
C THR A 114 31.82 -15.06 14.94
N ALA A 115 32.80 -15.85 14.50
CA ALA A 115 33.43 -16.87 15.29
C ALA A 115 34.88 -16.45 15.62
N ASP A 116 35.30 -16.72 16.85
CA ASP A 116 36.60 -16.30 17.38
C ASP A 116 37.77 -16.86 16.57
N GLU A 117 38.85 -16.07 16.47
CA GLU A 117 40.10 -16.42 15.83
C GLU A 117 40.89 -17.50 16.61
N SER A 118 40.61 -17.67 17.91
CA SER A 118 41.34 -18.57 18.78
C SER A 118 41.14 -20.06 18.46
N PHE A 119 40.17 -20.37 17.59
CA PHE A 119 39.83 -21.76 17.26
C PHE A 119 39.94 -22.02 15.76
N ILE A 120 40.89 -22.87 15.37
CA ILE A 120 41.14 -23.31 13.98
C ILE A 120 39.87 -23.92 13.33
N PHE A 121 38.97 -24.46 14.12
CA PHE A 121 37.72 -25.10 13.68
C PHE A 121 36.49 -24.21 13.84
N GLY A 122 36.66 -22.90 14.05
CA GLY A 122 35.54 -21.97 14.13
C GLY A 122 34.71 -21.92 12.83
N THR A 123 33.41 -21.99 12.97
CA THR A 123 32.48 -21.86 11.86
C THR A 123 31.55 -20.66 12.09
N ALA A 124 31.30 -19.85 11.05
CA ALA A 124 30.36 -18.78 11.10
C ALA A 124 29.32 -18.94 9.98
N ALA A 125 28.05 -18.84 10.32
CA ALA A 125 26.95 -18.90 9.36
C ALA A 125 25.99 -17.74 9.55
N ALA A 126 25.73 -16.96 8.51
CA ALA A 126 24.77 -15.88 8.53
C ALA A 126 23.74 -16.05 7.40
N VAL A 127 22.45 -16.00 7.72
CA VAL A 127 21.36 -16.07 6.74
C VAL A 127 20.40 -14.92 6.96
N SER A 128 20.19 -14.12 5.92
CA SER A 128 19.15 -13.09 5.89
C SER A 128 18.23 -13.40 4.74
N SER A 129 16.99 -13.77 5.03
CA SER A 129 15.98 -14.09 4.01
C SER A 129 14.69 -13.39 4.34
N ALA A 130 14.22 -12.61 3.39
CA ALA A 130 12.90 -12.02 3.52
C ALA A 130 12.06 -12.32 2.28
N THR A 131 10.82 -12.70 2.51
CA THR A 131 9.88 -13.06 1.46
C THR A 131 8.65 -12.16 1.56
N GLN A 132 8.29 -11.53 0.45
CA GLN A 132 7.12 -10.65 0.39
C GLN A 132 6.16 -11.15 -0.68
N TYR A 133 4.94 -11.44 -0.29
CA TYR A 133 3.86 -11.85 -1.19
C TYR A 133 2.81 -10.77 -1.29
N ASN A 134 2.40 -10.50 -2.53
CA ASN A 134 1.32 -9.60 -2.87
C ASN A 134 0.41 -10.33 -3.85
N THR A 135 -0.75 -10.81 -3.40
CA THR A 135 -1.58 -11.71 -4.19
C THR A 135 -3.04 -11.28 -4.22
N GLY A 136 -3.60 -11.15 -5.43
CA GLY A 136 -5.03 -10.88 -5.62
C GLY A 136 -5.48 -9.52 -5.06
N ASN A 137 -4.56 -8.56 -4.93
CA ASN A 137 -4.88 -7.22 -4.43
C ASN A 137 -5.39 -6.32 -5.56
N THR A 138 -6.22 -5.35 -5.20
CA THR A 138 -6.78 -4.38 -6.15
C THR A 138 -6.56 -2.96 -5.64
N ALA A 139 -6.01 -2.09 -6.48
CA ALA A 139 -5.91 -0.65 -6.23
C ALA A 139 -6.76 0.11 -7.25
N ASN A 140 -7.75 0.84 -6.78
CA ASN A 140 -8.56 1.75 -7.57
C ASN A 140 -8.21 3.19 -7.18
N ASN A 141 -7.55 3.90 -8.07
CA ASN A 141 -7.05 5.24 -7.83
C ASN A 141 -7.80 6.25 -8.72
N TYR A 142 -8.41 7.23 -8.09
CA TYR A 142 -9.10 8.34 -8.75
C TYR A 142 -8.43 9.65 -8.36
N SER A 143 -7.72 10.26 -9.30
CA SER A 143 -7.01 11.53 -9.07
C SER A 143 -6.05 11.50 -7.86
N SER A 144 -5.43 10.37 -7.61
CA SER A 144 -4.50 10.20 -6.49
C SER A 144 -3.11 10.69 -6.84
N GLY A 145 -2.43 11.32 -5.87
CA GLY A 145 -1.03 11.72 -5.98
C GLY A 145 -0.17 10.91 -5.01
N ASN A 146 0.89 10.27 -5.52
CA ASN A 146 1.84 9.54 -4.71
C ASN A 146 3.22 10.19 -4.85
N THR A 147 3.84 10.53 -3.74
CA THR A 147 5.17 11.15 -3.71
C THR A 147 6.06 10.44 -2.71
N SER A 148 7.20 9.97 -3.17
CA SER A 148 8.26 9.41 -2.33
C SER A 148 9.50 10.25 -2.47
N THR A 149 10.02 10.75 -1.35
CA THR A 149 11.20 11.59 -1.34
C THR A 149 12.22 11.08 -0.34
N LEU A 150 13.44 10.85 -0.79
CA LEU A 150 14.61 10.64 0.04
C LEU A 150 15.57 11.79 -0.22
N ASN A 151 15.72 12.69 0.74
CA ASN A 151 16.53 13.87 0.57
C ASN A 151 17.52 14.03 1.72
N ASN A 152 18.80 14.25 1.37
CA ASN A 152 19.87 14.46 2.31
C ASN A 152 19.93 13.41 3.45
N ALA A 153 19.76 12.14 3.10
CA ALA A 153 19.70 11.04 4.06
C ALA A 153 20.88 10.07 3.89
N GLY A 154 21.34 9.46 4.99
CA GLY A 154 22.45 8.49 5.00
C GLY A 154 23.81 9.05 4.68
N ASN A 155 24.00 10.38 4.75
CA ASN A 155 25.27 11.01 4.43
C ASN A 155 26.30 10.83 5.56
N ASN A 156 27.57 10.64 5.20
CA ASN A 156 28.69 10.48 6.12
C ASN A 156 28.47 9.36 7.15
N GLY A 157 27.62 8.40 6.83
CA GLY A 157 27.39 7.22 7.65
C GLY A 157 28.44 6.14 7.39
N SER A 158 28.54 5.17 8.30
CA SER A 158 29.38 3.99 8.10
C SER A 158 28.71 2.72 8.64
N GLY A 159 29.06 1.58 8.06
CA GLY A 159 28.49 0.28 8.45
C GLY A 159 27.45 -0.23 7.47
N ASN A 160 26.30 -0.69 7.96
CA ASN A 160 25.19 -1.14 7.12
C ASN A 160 23.99 -0.22 7.28
N ILE A 161 23.59 0.44 6.21
CA ILE A 161 22.41 1.31 6.20
C ILE A 161 21.42 0.86 5.14
N GLY A 162 20.19 0.55 5.56
CA GLY A 162 19.05 0.26 4.68
C GLY A 162 17.98 1.32 4.78
N ILE A 163 17.57 1.94 3.67
CA ILE A 163 16.50 2.93 3.64
C ILE A 163 15.46 2.51 2.62
N ASN A 164 14.21 2.42 3.05
CA ASN A 164 13.07 2.15 2.18
C ASN A 164 12.06 3.29 2.28
N VAL A 165 11.72 3.90 1.16
CA VAL A 165 10.69 4.96 1.08
C VAL A 165 9.68 4.59 0.00
N ALA A 166 8.44 4.36 0.39
CA ALA A 166 7.38 3.97 -0.53
C ALA A 166 6.14 4.84 -0.39
N SER A 167 5.55 5.27 -1.49
CA SER A 167 4.22 5.87 -1.49
C SER A 167 3.30 5.22 -2.51
N GLY A 168 1.99 5.22 -2.21
CA GLY A 168 1.00 4.50 -3.00
C GLY A 168 0.70 3.13 -2.41
N SER A 169 0.28 2.17 -3.22
CA SER A 169 -0.29 0.94 -2.69
C SER A 169 0.50 -0.31 -3.10
N PHE A 170 0.59 -1.28 -2.19
CA PHE A 170 1.14 -2.62 -2.44
C PHE A 170 2.58 -2.65 -2.95
N ASN A 171 3.41 -1.67 -2.56
CA ASN A 171 4.83 -1.67 -2.88
C ASN A 171 5.58 -2.63 -1.94
N GLN A 172 6.61 -3.27 -2.47
CA GLN A 172 7.47 -4.22 -1.76
C GLN A 172 8.92 -3.73 -1.82
N GLN A 173 9.52 -3.48 -0.66
CA GLN A 173 10.89 -2.98 -0.58
C GLN A 173 11.69 -3.73 0.49
N LYS A 174 12.93 -4.02 0.19
CA LYS A 174 13.83 -4.74 1.09
C LYS A 174 15.27 -4.27 1.02
N ASN A 175 15.93 -4.34 2.17
CA ASN A 175 17.38 -4.34 2.26
C ASN A 175 17.82 -5.52 3.14
N ASN A 176 18.56 -6.45 2.59
CA ASN A 176 19.04 -7.64 3.29
C ASN A 176 20.56 -7.67 3.36
N LEU A 177 21.08 -7.95 4.53
CA LEU A 177 22.51 -8.17 4.74
C LEU A 177 22.76 -9.49 5.47
N ALA A 178 23.71 -10.26 4.99
CA ALA A 178 24.26 -11.39 5.72
C ALA A 178 25.78 -11.29 5.76
N ILE A 179 26.37 -11.28 6.96
CA ILE A 179 27.80 -11.24 7.13
C ILE A 179 28.23 -12.40 8.05
N ALA A 180 29.11 -13.25 7.56
CA ALA A 180 29.75 -14.29 8.35
C ALA A 180 31.24 -14.08 8.33
N VAL A 181 31.85 -13.97 9.52
CA VAL A 181 33.31 -13.87 9.69
C VAL A 181 33.76 -14.95 10.63
N SER A 182 34.74 -15.74 10.20
CA SER A 182 35.32 -16.80 11.02
C SER A 182 36.84 -16.69 11.01
N GLY A 183 37.46 -16.67 12.16
CA GLY A 183 38.90 -16.91 12.31
C GLY A 183 39.30 -18.35 11.93
N GLY A 184 38.33 -19.28 11.90
CA GLY A 184 38.49 -20.62 11.37
C GLY A 184 38.30 -20.70 9.85
N ARG A 185 38.26 -21.94 9.35
CA ARG A 185 38.24 -22.21 7.90
C ARG A 185 36.88 -22.00 7.21
N VAL A 186 35.79 -21.96 7.95
CA VAL A 186 34.43 -21.96 7.33
C VAL A 186 33.66 -20.71 7.73
N ALA A 187 33.33 -19.90 6.74
CA ALA A 187 32.36 -18.83 6.84
C ALA A 187 31.33 -18.99 5.71
N THR A 188 30.08 -18.94 6.04
CA THR A 188 28.98 -19.02 5.06
C THR A 188 28.00 -17.88 5.28
N ALA A 189 27.73 -17.10 4.24
CA ALA A 189 26.73 -16.04 4.29
C ALA A 189 25.74 -16.18 3.13
N ALA A 190 24.47 -15.99 3.39
CA ALA A 190 23.43 -15.98 2.38
C ALA A 190 22.43 -14.84 2.64
N ALA A 191 22.26 -13.97 1.65
CA ALA A 191 21.22 -12.94 1.64
C ALA A 191 20.25 -13.23 0.50
N ALA A 192 18.99 -13.46 0.81
CA ALA A 192 17.96 -13.78 -0.17
C ALA A 192 16.79 -12.80 -0.09
N ALA A 193 16.38 -12.29 -1.25
CA ALA A 193 15.18 -11.49 -1.42
C ALA A 193 14.22 -12.24 -2.35
N ASN A 194 13.03 -12.50 -1.88
CA ASN A 194 11.98 -13.07 -2.71
C ASN A 194 10.76 -12.14 -2.65
N GLN A 195 10.44 -11.53 -3.78
CA GLN A 195 9.28 -10.65 -3.92
C GLN A 195 8.39 -11.21 -5.02
N SER A 196 7.11 -11.34 -4.73
CA SER A 196 6.13 -11.84 -5.69
C SER A 196 4.89 -10.98 -5.67
N SER A 197 4.48 -10.49 -6.85
CA SER A 197 3.21 -9.82 -7.05
C SER A 197 2.42 -10.59 -8.10
N THR A 198 1.32 -11.17 -7.69
CA THR A 198 0.48 -12.03 -8.55
C THR A 198 -0.95 -11.55 -8.52
N ALA A 199 -1.58 -11.46 -9.69
CA ALA A 199 -2.97 -11.02 -9.83
C ALA A 199 -3.24 -9.65 -9.15
N LEU A 200 -2.28 -8.73 -9.20
CA LEU A 200 -2.47 -7.35 -8.78
C LEU A 200 -3.24 -6.61 -9.87
N THR A 201 -4.39 -6.07 -9.53
CA THR A 201 -5.20 -5.24 -10.41
C THR A 201 -5.01 -3.77 -10.04
N VAL A 202 -4.65 -2.94 -11.01
CA VAL A 202 -4.44 -1.50 -10.81
C VAL A 202 -5.30 -0.73 -11.79
N ASN A 203 -6.22 0.07 -11.27
CA ASN A 203 -7.06 0.94 -12.04
C ASN A 203 -6.77 2.40 -11.67
N ASN A 204 -6.25 3.15 -12.63
CA ASN A 204 -5.90 4.55 -12.44
C ASN A 204 -6.81 5.43 -13.29
N TYR A 205 -7.59 6.27 -12.63
CA TYR A 205 -8.54 7.18 -13.25
C TYR A 205 -8.28 8.62 -12.81
N GLY A 206 -8.57 9.57 -13.70
CA GLY A 206 -8.70 10.97 -13.33
C GLY A 206 -10.11 11.27 -12.77
N THR A 207 -10.40 12.53 -12.53
CA THR A 207 -11.77 13.02 -12.34
C THR A 207 -12.41 13.23 -13.68
N GLN A 208 -13.54 12.59 -13.95
CA GLN A 208 -14.26 12.78 -15.19
C GLN A 208 -14.81 14.20 -15.25
N THR A 209 -14.55 14.88 -16.35
CA THR A 209 -15.12 16.21 -16.64
C THR A 209 -16.29 16.08 -17.55
N TYR A 210 -17.26 16.99 -17.36
CA TYR A 210 -18.47 17.05 -18.15
C TYR A 210 -18.61 18.44 -18.75
N LYS A 211 -19.05 18.53 -19.99
CA LYS A 211 -19.56 19.74 -20.61
C LYS A 211 -21.08 19.71 -20.63
N THR A 212 -21.67 20.86 -20.60
CA THR A 212 -23.11 21.03 -20.74
C THR A 212 -23.40 21.30 -22.20
N ASP A 213 -24.12 20.39 -22.84
CA ASP A 213 -24.67 20.57 -24.18
C ASP A 213 -26.13 21.01 -24.07
N GLU A 214 -26.47 22.09 -24.73
CA GLU A 214 -27.85 22.57 -24.81
C GLU A 214 -28.57 21.95 -26.00
N LEU A 215 -29.60 21.17 -25.71
CA LEU A 215 -30.54 20.66 -26.70
C LEU A 215 -31.73 21.61 -26.79
N LYS A 216 -31.88 22.29 -27.90
CA LYS A 216 -33.01 23.17 -28.16
C LYS A 216 -34.04 22.45 -29.02
N GLY A 217 -35.24 22.32 -28.52
CA GLY A 217 -36.39 21.80 -29.23
C GLY A 217 -37.46 22.90 -29.41
N THR A 218 -38.07 23.00 -30.58
CA THR A 218 -39.22 23.83 -30.78
C THR A 218 -40.49 22.98 -30.71
N PHE A 219 -41.50 23.50 -30.08
CA PHE A 219 -42.81 22.88 -30.11
C PHE A 219 -43.85 23.84 -30.59
N THR A 220 -44.85 23.35 -31.30
CA THR A 220 -46.06 24.07 -31.67
C THR A 220 -47.27 23.21 -31.29
N ALA A 221 -48.24 23.81 -30.66
CA ALA A 221 -49.50 23.17 -30.37
C ALA A 221 -50.64 24.11 -30.80
N ALA A 222 -51.61 23.58 -31.44
CA ALA A 222 -52.88 24.34 -31.81
C ALA A 222 -54.10 23.52 -31.41
N GLY A 223 -55.08 24.18 -30.92
CA GLY A 223 -56.31 23.53 -30.51
C GLY A 223 -57.49 24.48 -30.56
N ALA A 224 -58.69 23.93 -30.51
CA ALA A 224 -59.94 24.67 -30.34
C ALA A 224 -60.57 24.23 -29.02
N PHE A 225 -61.29 25.15 -28.41
CA PHE A 225 -62.05 24.82 -27.21
C PHE A 225 -63.48 25.35 -27.36
N VAL A 226 -64.44 24.67 -26.79
CA VAL A 226 -65.82 25.08 -26.60
C VAL A 226 -66.08 25.04 -25.10
N ALA A 227 -66.42 26.16 -24.53
CA ALA A 227 -66.86 26.28 -23.16
C ALA A 227 -68.30 26.66 -23.08
N ALA A 228 -69.10 25.93 -22.36
CA ALA A 228 -70.53 26.29 -22.10
C ALA A 228 -70.70 26.51 -20.59
N GLY A 229 -71.36 27.54 -20.22
CA GLY A 229 -71.58 27.90 -18.82
C GLY A 229 -72.80 28.76 -18.60
N LYS A 230 -73.09 28.99 -17.34
CA LYS A 230 -74.16 29.91 -16.90
C LYS A 230 -73.48 31.09 -16.20
N ALA A 231 -73.75 32.28 -16.75
CA ALA A 231 -73.37 33.51 -16.08
C ALA A 231 -74.57 33.97 -15.20
N VAL A 232 -74.28 34.34 -14.03
CA VAL A 232 -75.20 34.88 -13.05
C VAL A 232 -74.81 36.32 -12.78
N SER A 233 -75.55 37.28 -13.26
CA SER A 233 -75.35 38.68 -12.91
C SER A 233 -76.34 39.08 -11.86
N LYS A 234 -75.93 39.68 -10.80
CA LYS A 234 -76.75 40.44 -9.86
C LYS A 234 -76.63 41.88 -10.25
N GLU A 235 -77.75 42.54 -10.58
CA GLU A 235 -77.80 43.99 -10.66
C GLU A 235 -77.82 44.53 -9.22
N ASP A 236 -76.80 45.19 -8.82
CA ASP A 236 -76.78 45.99 -7.60
C ASP A 236 -77.43 47.32 -7.95
N ASP A 237 -78.68 47.48 -7.59
CA ASP A 237 -79.38 48.77 -7.66
C ASP A 237 -78.66 49.79 -6.79
N HIS A 238 -77.76 50.55 -7.36
CA HIS A 238 -77.28 51.79 -6.79
C HIS A 238 -78.40 52.85 -6.85
N HIS A 239 -79.26 52.83 -5.82
CA HIS A 239 -80.19 53.96 -5.59
C HIS A 239 -79.35 55.19 -5.24
N GLY A 240 -79.30 56.11 -6.20
CA GLY A 240 -78.79 57.45 -6.03
C GLY A 240 -79.54 58.18 -4.90
N ASN A 241 -78.76 58.81 -4.04
CA ASN A 241 -79.22 59.67 -3.00
C ASN A 241 -80.14 60.80 -3.57
N GLY A 242 -81.45 60.64 -3.45
CA GLY A 242 -82.39 61.67 -3.63
C GLY A 242 -83.18 61.93 -2.33
N HIS A 243 -82.87 63.03 -1.65
CA HIS A 243 -83.65 63.50 -0.52
C HIS A 243 -85.11 63.83 -0.99
N GLY A 244 -86.05 63.07 -0.54
CA GLY A 244 -87.50 63.36 -0.70
C GLY A 244 -88.25 62.93 0.55
N TYR A 245 -88.72 63.91 1.35
CA TYR A 245 -89.67 63.71 2.43
C TYR A 245 -90.98 63.21 1.85
N GLY A 246 -91.44 62.07 2.30
CA GLY A 246 -92.77 61.55 1.94
C GLY A 246 -93.04 60.25 2.72
N ASN A 247 -93.89 60.42 3.73
CA ASN A 247 -94.51 59.31 4.49
C ASN A 247 -95.40 58.50 3.53
N ASP A 248 -95.12 57.22 3.38
CA ASP A 248 -96.23 56.24 3.27
C ASP A 248 -95.73 54.81 3.52
N LYS A 249 -96.53 54.11 4.25
CA LYS A 249 -96.48 52.70 4.61
C LYS A 249 -96.81 51.83 3.40
N GLY A 250 -96.00 50.80 3.20
CA GLY A 250 -96.47 49.72 2.38
C GLY A 250 -95.35 48.83 1.85
N GLY A 251 -95.24 47.67 2.48
CA GLY A 251 -94.23 46.67 2.14
C GLY A 251 -94.21 46.16 0.73
N ARG A 252 -93.17 45.59 0.38
CA ARG A 252 -92.99 44.33 -0.30
C ARG A 252 -91.60 44.23 -0.95
N GLY A 253 -90.80 43.29 -0.45
CA GLY A 253 -90.05 42.34 -1.20
C GLY A 253 -89.16 42.90 -2.33
N GLY A 254 -87.92 43.29 -2.04
CA GLY A 254 -86.95 43.40 -3.10
C GLY A 254 -86.75 42.02 -3.72
N HIS A 255 -87.24 41.86 -4.92
CA HIS A 255 -86.72 40.76 -5.75
C HIS A 255 -85.36 41.15 -6.22
N ASP A 256 -84.32 40.45 -5.72
CA ASP A 256 -83.04 40.42 -6.38
C ASP A 256 -83.23 39.76 -7.75
N ASP A 257 -83.33 40.58 -8.77
CA ASP A 257 -83.39 40.09 -10.14
C ASP A 257 -82.05 39.53 -10.54
N VAL A 258 -81.97 38.23 -10.37
CA VAL A 258 -80.79 37.44 -10.77
C VAL A 258 -80.99 37.04 -12.22
N THR A 259 -80.34 37.74 -13.14
CA THR A 259 -80.35 37.34 -14.55
C THR A 259 -79.37 36.19 -14.77
N LYS A 260 -79.94 35.05 -15.15
CA LYS A 260 -79.18 33.89 -15.57
C LYS A 260 -79.15 33.84 -17.08
N SER A 261 -77.94 33.93 -17.65
CA SER A 261 -77.72 33.76 -19.08
C SER A 261 -76.80 32.56 -19.34
N ASP A 262 -77.21 31.74 -20.28
CA ASP A 262 -76.37 30.67 -20.80
C ASP A 262 -75.43 31.28 -21.84
N PHE A 263 -74.12 30.93 -21.70
CA PHE A 263 -73.13 31.35 -22.70
C PHE A 263 -72.46 30.16 -23.30
N VAL A 264 -72.05 30.26 -24.53
CA VAL A 264 -71.16 29.35 -25.22
C VAL A 264 -70.02 30.19 -25.78
N ALA A 265 -68.81 29.86 -25.37
CA ALA A 265 -67.57 30.44 -25.89
C ALA A 265 -66.87 29.43 -26.75
N VAL A 266 -66.53 29.79 -27.94
CA VAL A 266 -65.73 28.99 -28.86
C VAL A 266 -64.43 29.78 -29.12
N GLY A 267 -63.33 29.14 -28.94
CA GLY A 267 -62.02 29.75 -29.19
C GLY A 267 -61.04 28.79 -29.82
N VAL A 268 -60.04 29.35 -30.45
CA VAL A 268 -58.88 28.63 -30.95
C VAL A 268 -57.65 29.17 -30.23
N PHE A 269 -56.68 28.30 -29.93
CA PHE A 269 -55.45 28.73 -29.39
C PHE A 269 -54.31 28.17 -30.21
N GLY A 270 -53.17 28.91 -30.27
CA GLY A 270 -51.94 28.51 -30.81
C GLY A 270 -50.83 28.73 -29.73
N LEU A 271 -50.06 27.74 -29.48
CA LEU A 271 -48.91 27.81 -28.57
C LEU A 271 -47.65 27.44 -29.33
N ALA A 272 -46.65 28.29 -29.28
CA ALA A 272 -45.32 28.02 -29.84
C ALA A 272 -44.28 28.39 -28.81
N GLY A 273 -43.27 27.56 -28.68
CA GLY A 273 -42.22 27.78 -27.71
C GLY A 273 -40.92 27.03 -28.03
N VAL A 274 -39.91 27.33 -27.28
CA VAL A 274 -38.63 26.66 -27.34
C VAL A 274 -38.41 25.99 -25.99
N THR A 275 -38.11 24.72 -26.01
CA THR A 275 -37.60 23.99 -24.81
C THR A 275 -36.09 23.93 -24.90
N THR A 276 -35.41 24.22 -23.80
CA THR A 276 -33.99 24.02 -23.67
C THR A 276 -33.74 22.94 -22.61
N GLN A 277 -33.10 21.87 -23.00
CA GLN A 277 -32.62 20.83 -22.09
C GLN A 277 -31.11 20.90 -22.00
N GLN A 278 -30.58 20.80 -20.81
CA GLN A 278 -29.16 20.69 -20.60
C GLN A 278 -28.79 19.21 -20.41
N GLN A 279 -27.90 18.74 -21.24
CA GLN A 279 -27.33 17.39 -21.13
C GLN A 279 -25.89 17.49 -20.72
N LEU A 280 -25.51 16.75 -19.68
CA LEU A 280 -24.10 16.57 -19.27
C LEU A 280 -23.49 15.47 -20.11
N THR A 281 -22.51 15.83 -20.92
CA THR A 281 -21.73 14.89 -21.75
C THR A 281 -20.31 14.80 -21.19
N ALA A 282 -19.81 13.58 -21.00
CA ALA A 282 -18.44 13.37 -20.57
C ALA A 282 -17.46 14.01 -21.58
N ASP A 283 -16.55 14.88 -21.09
CA ASP A 283 -15.66 15.70 -21.92
C ASP A 283 -14.18 15.40 -21.69
N GLY A 284 -13.84 14.43 -20.86
CA GLY A 284 -12.48 14.05 -20.60
C GLY A 284 -12.17 13.75 -19.15
N TRP A 285 -10.88 13.81 -18.82
CA TRP A 285 -10.37 13.51 -17.49
C TRP A 285 -9.51 14.67 -17.00
N LYS A 286 -9.72 15.06 -15.75
CA LYS A 286 -8.92 16.04 -15.00
C LYS A 286 -8.14 15.34 -13.89
N ASN A 287 -7.03 15.95 -13.47
CA ASN A 287 -6.23 15.46 -12.34
C ASN A 287 -5.91 13.96 -12.44
N PRO A 288 -5.07 13.55 -13.39
CA PRO A 288 -4.68 12.15 -13.53
C PRO A 288 -3.94 11.68 -12.25
N VAL A 289 -3.85 10.37 -12.08
CA VAL A 289 -2.99 9.79 -11.05
C VAL A 289 -1.54 10.14 -11.36
N THR A 290 -0.83 10.66 -10.36
CA THR A 290 0.58 11.03 -10.47
C THR A 290 1.43 10.25 -9.49
N ASN A 291 2.61 9.82 -9.95
CA ASN A 291 3.57 9.11 -9.13
C ASN A 291 4.94 9.75 -9.29
N THR A 292 5.53 10.18 -8.18
CA THR A 292 6.84 10.83 -8.17
C THR A 292 7.73 10.15 -7.14
N ALA A 293 8.89 9.65 -7.57
CA ALA A 293 9.92 9.09 -6.70
C ALA A 293 11.21 9.89 -6.90
N THR A 294 11.74 10.46 -5.84
CA THR A 294 12.92 11.32 -5.88
C THR A 294 13.92 10.92 -4.81
N MET A 295 15.18 10.79 -5.21
CA MET A 295 16.32 10.68 -4.33
C MET A 295 17.30 11.80 -4.64
N SER A 296 17.62 12.63 -3.65
CA SER A 296 18.49 13.78 -3.82
C SER A 296 19.44 13.94 -2.64
N GLY A 297 20.70 14.25 -2.93
CA GLY A 297 21.71 14.56 -1.92
C GLY A 297 21.93 13.47 -0.87
N SER A 298 21.54 12.23 -1.14
CA SER A 298 21.57 11.13 -0.17
C SER A 298 22.74 10.18 -0.40
N MET A 299 23.17 9.49 0.67
CA MET A 299 24.26 8.51 0.67
C MET A 299 25.64 9.10 0.26
N ASN A 300 25.82 10.42 0.35
CA ASN A 300 27.12 11.05 0.07
C ASN A 300 28.12 10.80 1.19
N GLY A 301 29.37 10.49 0.86
CA GLY A 301 30.41 10.22 1.84
C GLY A 301 30.16 8.99 2.72
N PHE A 302 29.23 8.13 2.30
CA PHE A 302 28.91 6.90 3.01
C PHE A 302 30.03 5.84 2.82
N SER A 303 30.34 5.10 3.89
CA SER A 303 31.33 4.03 3.89
C SER A 303 30.73 2.74 4.42
N GLY A 304 30.75 1.67 3.62
CA GLY A 304 30.20 0.37 4.00
C GLY A 304 29.14 -0.15 3.03
N ASN A 305 28.17 -0.91 3.54
CA ASN A 305 27.04 -1.42 2.75
C ASN A 305 25.83 -0.52 2.88
N GLY A 306 25.46 0.15 1.79
CA GLY A 306 24.28 1.02 1.73
C GLY A 306 23.25 0.56 0.72
N GLY A 307 22.00 0.49 1.15
CA GLY A 307 20.84 0.22 0.28
C GLY A 307 19.78 1.29 0.43
N ALA A 308 19.36 1.90 -0.68
CA ALA A 308 18.25 2.84 -0.69
C ALA A 308 17.23 2.46 -1.76
N ASN A 309 16.00 2.24 -1.34
CA ASN A 309 14.85 1.95 -2.21
C ASN A 309 13.85 3.09 -2.12
N VAL A 310 13.56 3.73 -3.25
CA VAL A 310 12.57 4.82 -3.32
C VAL A 310 11.57 4.49 -4.42
N SER A 311 10.32 4.31 -4.07
CA SER A 311 9.27 3.96 -5.04
C SER A 311 7.99 4.75 -4.83
N SER A 312 7.29 5.00 -5.94
CA SER A 312 6.00 5.67 -5.92
C SER A 312 5.05 4.99 -6.91
N GLY A 313 3.79 4.86 -6.54
CA GLY A 313 2.78 4.19 -7.35
C GLY A 313 2.32 2.87 -6.75
N VAL A 314 2.01 1.89 -7.59
CA VAL A 314 1.40 0.64 -7.15
C VAL A 314 2.23 -0.56 -7.58
N GLY A 315 2.46 -1.48 -6.65
CA GLY A 315 3.05 -2.78 -6.92
C GLY A 315 4.53 -2.77 -7.27
N ASN A 316 5.27 -1.71 -6.92
CA ASN A 316 6.71 -1.67 -7.14
C ASN A 316 7.42 -2.71 -6.27
N GLN A 317 8.43 -3.36 -6.84
CA GLN A 317 9.28 -4.32 -6.17
C GLN A 317 10.73 -3.85 -6.23
N GLN A 318 11.36 -3.66 -5.07
CA GLN A 318 12.76 -3.21 -4.97
C GLN A 318 13.48 -4.00 -3.89
N SER A 319 14.72 -4.39 -4.18
CA SER A 319 15.55 -5.15 -3.24
C SER A 319 17.02 -4.80 -3.38
N ASN A 320 17.67 -4.61 -2.24
CA ASN A 320 19.11 -4.60 -2.10
C ASN A 320 19.51 -5.77 -1.19
N SER A 321 20.37 -6.66 -1.68
CA SER A 321 20.81 -7.82 -0.94
C SER A 321 22.32 -7.98 -1.06
N LEU A 322 23.00 -8.08 0.09
CA LEU A 322 24.44 -8.31 0.16
C LEU A 322 24.77 -9.49 1.08
N SER A 323 25.68 -10.33 0.63
CA SER A 323 26.17 -11.46 1.39
C SER A 323 27.70 -11.42 1.41
N ILE A 324 28.30 -11.43 2.58
CA ILE A 324 29.75 -11.42 2.78
C ILE A 324 30.15 -12.58 3.70
N ALA A 325 31.04 -13.43 3.21
CA ALA A 325 31.62 -14.48 3.99
C ALA A 325 33.16 -14.34 3.99
N ALA A 326 33.74 -14.24 5.14
CA ALA A 326 35.19 -14.15 5.31
C ALA A 326 35.68 -15.24 6.26
N GLY A 327 36.45 -16.18 5.75
CA GLY A 327 37.17 -17.22 6.50
C GLY A 327 38.66 -17.08 6.34
N CYS A 328 39.44 -17.48 7.34
CA CYS A 328 40.88 -17.50 7.25
C CYS A 328 41.35 -18.79 6.53
N SER A 329 41.96 -18.65 5.34
CA SER A 329 42.55 -19.79 4.63
C SER A 329 44.00 -20.06 5.01
N ALA A 330 44.67 -19.13 5.72
CA ALA A 330 46.11 -19.15 6.02
C ALA A 330 46.44 -19.02 7.52
N CYS A 331 45.47 -19.26 8.41
CA CYS A 331 45.69 -19.27 9.85
C CYS A 331 46.22 -20.66 10.27
N LEU A 332 47.46 -21.00 9.89
CA LEU A 332 48.23 -22.15 10.35
C LEU A 332 49.48 -21.64 11.04
#